data_76fc0ded9208e7932531c4459bc01723
#
_entry.id   76fc0ded9208e7932531c4459bc01723
#
_cell.length_a   1.000
_cell.length_b   1.000
_cell.length_c   1.000
_cell.angle_alpha   90.00
_cell.angle_beta   90.00
_cell.angle_gamma   90.00
#
_symmetry.space_group_name_H-M   'P 1'
#
loop_
_entity.id
_entity.type
_entity.pdbx_description
1 polymer ?
#
loop_
_entity_poly.entity_id
_entity_poly.type
_entity_poly.pdbx_seq_one_letter_code
_entity_poly.pdbx_strand_id
1 'polypeptide(L)'
;RKTFESYGDDSDAIRAFAGKIPLLGVCLGHQAMGLVFGGRVVHAKKLMHGKVSEVSCDGQGIFKGLDSRPFKAMRYHSLALAPESLPDCLEVSATAVDDGEIMGIRHKQYAVEGIQFHPESIMTPVGKRILRNFLRNSENSGVRSQDSEG
;
A
#
# COMPACT_ATOMS: atom_id res chain seq x y z
N ARG A 1 -18.98 -5.31 -2.18
CA ARG A 1 -18.34 -6.59 -1.90
C ARG A 1 -17.27 -6.90 -2.96
N LYS A 2 -16.11 -7.35 -2.50
CA LYS A 2 -14.99 -7.68 -3.38
C LYS A 2 -15.01 -9.16 -3.72
N THR A 3 -14.82 -9.47 -5.00
CA THR A 3 -14.69 -10.84 -5.46
C THR A 3 -13.31 -11.01 -6.10
N PHE A 4 -12.96 -12.24 -6.42
CA PHE A 4 -11.72 -12.51 -7.12
C PHE A 4 -11.64 -11.73 -8.44
N GLU A 5 -12.77 -11.64 -9.13
CA GLU A 5 -12.84 -10.92 -10.40
C GLU A 5 -12.60 -9.42 -10.23
N SER A 6 -12.96 -8.86 -9.07
CA SER A 6 -12.76 -7.43 -8.79
C SER A 6 -11.29 -7.03 -8.80
N TYR A 7 -10.39 -7.99 -8.63
CA TYR A 7 -8.95 -7.72 -8.58
C TYR A 7 -8.24 -8.03 -9.90
N GLY A 8 -8.96 -8.53 -10.90
CA GLY A 8 -8.35 -9.08 -12.11
C GLY A 8 -7.40 -8.12 -12.82
N ASP A 9 -7.89 -6.94 -13.15
CA ASP A 9 -7.09 -5.97 -13.90
C ASP A 9 -5.87 -5.49 -13.08
N ASP A 10 -6.07 -5.21 -11.80
CA ASP A 10 -4.97 -4.79 -10.92
C ASP A 10 -3.94 -5.90 -10.77
N SER A 11 -4.40 -7.14 -10.63
CA SER A 11 -3.50 -8.29 -10.48
C SER A 11 -2.67 -8.50 -11.73
N ASP A 12 -3.28 -8.36 -12.91
CA ASP A 12 -2.57 -8.49 -14.17
C ASP A 12 -1.49 -7.43 -14.31
N ALA A 13 -1.81 -6.18 -13.96
CA ALA A 13 -0.85 -5.10 -14.01
C ALA A 13 0.32 -5.35 -13.06
N ILE A 14 0.03 -5.80 -11.84
CA ILE A 14 1.07 -6.07 -10.85
C ILE A 14 2.00 -7.18 -11.36
N ARG A 15 1.46 -8.27 -11.89
CA ARG A 15 2.26 -9.36 -12.43
C ARG A 15 3.12 -8.91 -13.59
N ALA A 16 2.59 -8.03 -14.45
CA ALA A 16 3.31 -7.57 -15.62
C ALA A 16 4.46 -6.63 -15.26
N PHE A 17 4.31 -5.79 -14.25
CA PHE A 17 5.23 -4.69 -14.00
C PHE A 17 6.02 -4.78 -12.70
N ALA A 18 5.66 -5.66 -11.78
CA ALA A 18 6.41 -5.79 -10.52
C ALA A 18 7.86 -6.19 -10.83
N GLY A 19 8.80 -5.46 -10.24
CA GLY A 19 10.21 -5.66 -10.51
C GLY A 19 10.72 -4.94 -11.75
N LYS A 20 9.82 -4.33 -12.53
CA LYS A 20 10.19 -3.61 -13.75
C LYS A 20 10.04 -2.10 -13.60
N ILE A 21 8.97 -1.67 -12.96
CA ILE A 21 8.72 -0.26 -12.65
C ILE A 21 8.19 -0.15 -11.22
N PRO A 22 8.35 1.03 -10.59
CA PRO A 22 7.74 1.24 -9.27
C PRO A 22 6.23 1.20 -9.35
N LEU A 23 5.60 0.58 -8.36
CA LEU A 23 4.15 0.43 -8.29
C LEU A 23 3.63 0.87 -6.94
N LEU A 24 2.53 1.61 -6.95
CA LEU A 24 1.79 1.97 -5.73
C LEU A 24 0.36 1.48 -5.89
N GLY A 25 -0.09 0.60 -5.00
CA GLY A 25 -1.47 0.12 -4.97
C GLY A 25 -2.26 0.85 -3.89
N VAL A 26 -3.46 1.31 -4.24
CA VAL A 26 -4.32 2.04 -3.31
C VAL A 26 -5.62 1.26 -3.15
N CYS A 27 -5.99 0.99 -1.92
CA CYS A 27 -7.22 0.28 -1.55
C CYS A 27 -7.34 -1.06 -2.27
N LEU A 28 -8.09 -1.13 -3.37
CA LEU A 28 -8.25 -2.36 -4.17
C LEU A 28 -6.89 -2.83 -4.71
N GLY A 29 -6.06 -1.91 -5.19
CA GLY A 29 -4.73 -2.23 -5.68
C GLY A 29 -3.81 -2.79 -4.61
N HIS A 30 -3.90 -2.27 -3.41
CA HIS A 30 -3.17 -2.79 -2.25
C HIS A 30 -3.57 -4.25 -1.97
N GLN A 31 -4.87 -4.53 -1.97
CA GLN A 31 -5.37 -5.88 -1.74
C GLN A 31 -4.93 -6.82 -2.85
N ALA A 32 -4.96 -6.35 -4.09
CA ALA A 32 -4.49 -7.14 -5.24
C ALA A 32 -3.01 -7.47 -5.11
N MET A 33 -2.20 -6.54 -4.63
CA MET A 33 -0.78 -6.80 -4.40
C MET A 33 -0.59 -7.94 -3.39
N GLY A 34 -1.33 -7.89 -2.29
CA GLY A 34 -1.26 -8.96 -1.31
C GLY A 34 -1.59 -10.31 -1.92
N LEU A 35 -2.65 -10.37 -2.74
CA LEU A 35 -3.07 -11.60 -3.40
C LEU A 35 -2.04 -12.12 -4.39
N VAL A 36 -1.48 -11.22 -5.21
CA VAL A 36 -0.50 -11.61 -6.23
C VAL A 36 0.71 -12.29 -5.62
N PHE A 37 1.17 -11.79 -4.47
CA PHE A 37 2.36 -12.33 -3.83
C PHE A 37 2.07 -13.46 -2.85
N GLY A 38 0.80 -13.87 -2.71
CA GLY A 38 0.45 -15.06 -1.95
C GLY A 38 -0.29 -14.85 -0.64
N GLY A 39 -0.66 -13.63 -0.33
CA GLY A 39 -1.47 -13.32 0.85
C GLY A 39 -2.96 -13.59 0.61
N ARG A 40 -3.76 -13.44 1.66
CA ARG A 40 -5.21 -13.63 1.60
C ARG A 40 -5.92 -12.35 1.98
N VAL A 41 -7.08 -12.12 1.35
CA VAL A 41 -7.99 -11.04 1.70
C VAL A 41 -9.12 -11.63 2.53
N VAL A 42 -9.42 -10.98 3.65
CA VAL A 42 -10.46 -11.41 4.59
C VAL A 42 -11.36 -10.23 4.92
N HIS A 43 -12.46 -10.49 5.62
CA HIS A 43 -13.31 -9.40 6.10
C HIS A 43 -12.52 -8.55 7.08
N ALA A 44 -12.65 -7.23 6.95
CA ALA A 44 -12.02 -6.29 7.87
C ALA A 44 -12.64 -6.47 9.26
N LYS A 45 -11.86 -6.14 10.28
CA LYS A 45 -12.32 -6.24 11.67
C LYS A 45 -13.51 -5.32 11.91
N LYS A 46 -13.56 -4.19 11.21
CA LYS A 46 -14.67 -3.24 11.26
C LYS A 46 -15.03 -2.84 9.85
N LEU A 47 -16.33 -2.64 9.61
CA LEU A 47 -16.78 -2.10 8.33
C LEU A 47 -16.42 -0.61 8.28
N MET A 48 -15.60 -0.24 7.31
CA MET A 48 -15.15 1.13 7.15
C MET A 48 -15.78 1.78 5.92
N HIS A 49 -16.66 2.73 6.17
CA HIS A 49 -17.34 3.50 5.14
C HIS A 49 -17.09 4.98 5.37
N GLY A 50 -15.98 5.48 4.87
CA GLY A 50 -15.64 6.89 5.02
C GLY A 50 -15.31 7.26 6.45
N LYS A 51 -14.64 6.38 7.17
CA LYS A 51 -14.22 6.64 8.55
C LYS A 51 -12.73 6.91 8.61
N VAL A 52 -12.35 7.79 9.53
CA VAL A 52 -10.96 8.17 9.73
C VAL A 52 -10.37 7.35 10.87
N SER A 53 -9.19 6.79 10.62
CA SER A 53 -8.41 6.12 11.65
C SER A 53 -7.03 6.73 11.73
N GLU A 54 -6.39 6.61 12.89
CA GLU A 54 -4.99 6.92 12.99
C GLU A 54 -4.16 5.75 12.51
N VAL A 55 -3.11 6.04 11.75
CA VAL A 55 -2.23 5.02 11.14
C VAL A 55 -0.82 5.25 11.63
N SER A 56 -0.20 4.18 12.11
CA SER A 56 1.20 4.16 12.50
C SER A 56 2.00 3.52 11.37
N CYS A 57 3.11 4.13 10.98
CA CYS A 57 3.93 3.66 9.88
C CYS A 57 5.40 3.54 10.28
N ASP A 58 6.18 2.87 9.42
CA ASP A 58 7.59 2.60 9.69
C ASP A 58 8.54 3.71 9.23
N GLY A 59 8.02 4.75 8.59
CA GLY A 59 8.86 5.87 8.15
C GLY A 59 9.77 5.57 6.98
N GLN A 60 9.54 4.47 6.27
CA GLN A 60 10.37 4.05 5.15
C GLN A 60 9.62 4.22 3.84
N GLY A 61 10.35 4.23 2.73
CA GLY A 61 9.74 4.29 1.42
C GLY A 61 8.79 5.46 1.27
N ILE A 62 7.52 5.16 0.93
CA ILE A 62 6.50 6.21 0.76
C ILE A 62 6.16 6.92 2.07
N PHE A 63 6.53 6.35 3.22
CA PHE A 63 6.26 6.95 4.53
C PHE A 63 7.42 7.73 5.09
N LYS A 64 8.44 8.01 4.28
CA LYS A 64 9.63 8.72 4.75
C LYS A 64 9.26 10.06 5.38
N GLY A 65 9.72 10.27 6.61
CA GLY A 65 9.46 11.49 7.35
C GLY A 65 8.13 11.50 8.11
N LEU A 66 7.38 10.40 8.10
CA LEU A 66 6.04 10.35 8.70
C LEU A 66 5.96 9.46 9.93
N ASP A 67 7.09 8.97 10.45
CA ASP A 67 7.09 7.97 11.52
C ASP A 67 7.12 8.55 12.93
N SER A 68 7.18 9.88 13.06
CA SER A 68 7.29 10.50 14.40
C SER A 68 6.02 10.34 15.24
N ARG A 69 4.86 10.20 14.59
CA ARG A 69 3.58 10.00 15.26
C ARG A 69 2.54 9.51 14.26
N PRO A 70 1.46 8.88 14.75
CA PRO A 70 0.40 8.42 13.84
C PRO A 70 -0.23 9.60 13.08
N PHE A 71 -0.69 9.31 11.87
CA PHE A 71 -1.39 10.28 11.05
C PHE A 71 -2.81 9.81 10.76
N LYS A 72 -3.70 10.74 10.47
CA LYS A 72 -5.09 10.42 10.15
C LYS A 72 -5.21 10.01 8.69
N ALA A 73 -6.04 9.00 8.44
CA ALA A 73 -6.26 8.50 7.09
C ALA A 73 -7.70 8.06 6.91
N MET A 74 -8.24 8.34 5.73
CA MET A 74 -9.60 7.95 5.37
C MET A 74 -9.63 6.50 4.93
N ARG A 75 -10.50 5.72 5.55
CA ARG A 75 -10.69 4.30 5.24
C ARG A 75 -12.06 4.08 4.61
N TYR A 76 -12.04 3.28 3.54
CA TYR A 76 -13.26 2.95 2.80
C TYR A 76 -13.15 1.51 2.32
N HIS A 77 -13.28 0.56 3.26
CA HIS A 77 -13.12 -0.85 2.89
C HIS A 77 -13.87 -1.77 3.83
N SER A 78 -14.32 -2.89 3.29
CA SER A 78 -14.94 -3.98 4.05
C SER A 78 -14.05 -5.21 4.09
N LEU A 79 -12.98 -5.21 3.30
CA LEU A 79 -12.02 -6.31 3.23
C LEU A 79 -10.63 -5.78 3.54
N ALA A 80 -9.75 -6.67 3.98
CA ALA A 80 -8.39 -6.33 4.38
C ALA A 80 -7.49 -7.54 4.18
N LEU A 81 -6.19 -7.29 4.12
CA LEU A 81 -5.21 -8.37 4.06
C LEU A 81 -5.09 -9.03 5.43
N ALA A 82 -5.05 -10.35 5.45
CA ALA A 82 -4.87 -11.12 6.68
C ALA A 82 -3.39 -11.12 7.06
N PRO A 83 -3.03 -10.60 8.26
CA PRO A 83 -1.61 -10.48 8.63
C PRO A 83 -0.86 -11.80 8.63
N GLU A 84 -1.50 -12.86 9.09
CA GLU A 84 -0.86 -14.17 9.18
C GLU A 84 -0.64 -14.81 7.81
N SER A 85 -1.24 -14.27 6.76
CA SER A 85 -1.13 -14.84 5.41
C SER A 85 0.00 -14.21 4.59
N LEU A 86 0.61 -13.12 5.06
CA LEU A 86 1.60 -12.41 4.25
C LEU A 86 2.84 -13.28 4.04
N PRO A 87 3.31 -13.39 2.77
CA PRO A 87 4.52 -14.14 2.48
C PRO A 87 5.76 -13.39 2.94
N ASP A 88 6.89 -14.10 2.97
CA ASP A 88 8.16 -13.53 3.44
C ASP A 88 8.63 -12.35 2.57
N CYS A 89 8.21 -12.26 1.32
CA CYS A 89 8.62 -11.17 0.43
C CYS A 89 7.93 -9.85 0.72
N LEU A 90 6.87 -9.86 1.55
CA LEU A 90 6.14 -8.64 1.91
C LEU A 90 6.34 -8.32 3.39
N GLU A 91 6.39 -7.04 3.69
CA GLU A 91 6.41 -6.58 5.08
C GLU A 91 5.28 -5.61 5.30
N VAL A 92 4.78 -5.54 6.53
CA VAL A 92 3.75 -4.57 6.91
C VAL A 92 4.45 -3.25 7.17
N SER A 93 4.06 -2.22 6.43
CA SER A 93 4.67 -0.89 6.54
C SER A 93 3.84 0.07 7.39
N ALA A 94 2.55 -0.23 7.59
CA ALA A 94 1.67 0.62 8.38
C ALA A 94 0.49 -0.18 8.90
N THR A 95 0.01 0.20 10.09
CA THR A 95 -1.15 -0.43 10.73
C THR A 95 -2.06 0.64 11.31
N ALA A 96 -3.36 0.34 11.38
CA ALA A 96 -4.31 1.21 12.06
C ALA A 96 -4.14 1.07 13.57
N VAL A 97 -4.09 2.20 14.27
CA VAL A 97 -3.86 2.21 15.72
C VAL A 97 -5.05 1.60 16.45
N ASP A 98 -6.27 1.85 15.97
CA ASP A 98 -7.49 1.44 16.69
C ASP A 98 -7.77 -0.06 16.61
N ASP A 99 -7.56 -0.70 15.46
CA ASP A 99 -7.91 -2.12 15.28
C ASP A 99 -6.75 -2.99 14.83
N GLY A 100 -5.57 -2.42 14.57
CA GLY A 100 -4.41 -3.21 14.14
C GLY A 100 -4.47 -3.70 12.72
N GLU A 101 -5.46 -3.26 11.93
CA GLU A 101 -5.60 -3.67 10.54
C GLU A 101 -4.40 -3.24 9.73
N ILE A 102 -3.97 -4.05 8.77
CA ILE A 102 -2.88 -3.68 7.87
C ILE A 102 -3.31 -2.49 7.01
N MET A 103 -2.55 -1.42 7.08
CA MET A 103 -2.80 -0.21 6.31
C MET A 103 -1.74 0.04 5.24
N GLY A 104 -0.64 -0.69 5.28
CA GLY A 104 0.40 -0.60 4.26
C GLY A 104 1.22 -1.85 4.17
N ILE A 105 1.65 -2.19 2.95
CA ILE A 105 2.57 -3.30 2.71
C ILE A 105 3.67 -2.82 1.77
N ARG A 106 4.81 -3.50 1.82
CA ARG A 106 5.96 -3.20 0.95
C ARG A 106 6.64 -4.50 0.57
N HIS A 107 6.98 -4.63 -0.71
CA HIS A 107 7.81 -5.74 -1.14
C HIS A 107 9.25 -5.48 -0.69
N LYS A 108 9.92 -6.52 -0.22
CA LYS A 108 11.27 -6.36 0.34
C LYS A 108 12.33 -6.12 -0.71
N GLN A 109 12.08 -6.50 -1.97
CA GLN A 109 13.05 -6.38 -3.06
C GLN A 109 12.58 -5.45 -4.17
N TYR A 110 11.31 -5.54 -4.56
CA TYR A 110 10.78 -4.71 -5.65
C TYR A 110 10.29 -3.37 -5.10
N ALA A 111 10.26 -2.36 -5.96
CA ALA A 111 9.69 -1.06 -5.63
C ALA A 111 8.16 -1.14 -5.75
N VAL A 112 7.55 -1.91 -4.87
CA VAL A 112 6.11 -2.17 -4.83
C VAL A 112 5.62 -1.89 -3.43
N GLU A 113 4.68 -0.94 -3.31
CA GLU A 113 4.07 -0.61 -2.03
C GLU A 113 2.57 -0.49 -2.20
N GLY A 114 1.83 -0.84 -1.14
CA GLY A 114 0.39 -0.73 -1.13
C GLY A 114 -0.09 -0.03 0.11
N ILE A 115 -1.17 0.75 -0.01
CA ILE A 115 -1.84 1.38 1.11
C ILE A 115 -3.33 1.09 1.05
N GLN A 116 -3.92 0.78 2.20
CA GLN A 116 -5.34 0.43 2.29
C GLN A 116 -6.23 1.67 2.31
N PHE A 117 -5.71 2.78 2.78
CA PHE A 117 -6.47 4.02 2.93
C PHE A 117 -6.39 4.86 1.65
N HIS A 118 -7.17 5.94 1.62
CA HIS A 118 -7.27 6.81 0.45
C HIS A 118 -6.39 8.05 0.63
N PRO A 119 -5.23 8.13 -0.05
CA PRO A 119 -4.32 9.27 0.08
C PRO A 119 -4.85 10.54 -0.56
N GLU A 120 -5.77 10.38 -1.53
CA GLU A 120 -6.34 11.54 -2.22
C GLU A 120 -7.39 12.26 -1.39
N SER A 121 -7.90 11.63 -0.33
CA SER A 121 -8.95 12.21 0.50
C SER A 121 -8.45 13.41 1.29
N ILE A 122 -9.27 14.46 1.38
CA ILE A 122 -8.96 15.61 2.22
C ILE A 122 -8.83 15.20 3.70
N MET A 123 -9.42 14.06 4.06
CA MET A 123 -9.34 13.53 5.44
C MET A 123 -8.07 12.75 5.69
N THR A 124 -7.17 12.66 4.70
CA THR A 124 -5.83 12.09 4.84
C THR A 124 -4.81 13.20 4.62
N PRO A 125 -4.50 14.00 5.66
CA PRO A 125 -3.66 15.20 5.47
C PRO A 125 -2.27 14.92 4.90
N VAL A 126 -1.70 13.74 5.17
CA VAL A 126 -0.37 13.38 4.68
C VAL A 126 -0.39 12.74 3.29
N GLY A 127 -1.57 12.63 2.67
CA GLY A 127 -1.69 11.94 1.40
C GLY A 127 -0.80 12.49 0.31
N LYS A 128 -0.71 13.83 0.18
CA LYS A 128 0.16 14.46 -0.81
C LYS A 128 1.63 14.14 -0.56
N ARG A 129 2.03 14.08 0.71
CA ARG A 129 3.41 13.73 1.07
C ARG A 129 3.73 12.30 0.65
N ILE A 130 2.78 11.38 0.88
CA ILE A 130 2.94 9.98 0.49
C ILE A 130 3.11 9.86 -1.02
N LEU A 131 2.23 10.52 -1.79
CA LEU A 131 2.30 10.48 -3.25
C LEU A 131 3.59 11.13 -3.76
N ARG A 132 4.01 12.23 -3.15
CA ARG A 132 5.27 12.89 -3.51
C ARG A 132 6.46 11.98 -3.24
N ASN A 133 6.45 11.28 -2.11
CA ASN A 133 7.51 10.34 -1.78
C ASN A 133 7.59 9.23 -2.82
N PHE A 134 6.42 8.71 -3.23
CA PHE A 134 6.38 7.68 -4.26
C PHE A 134 6.97 8.19 -5.57
N LEU A 135 6.58 9.39 -5.99
CA LEU A 135 7.08 9.97 -7.25
C LEU A 135 8.59 10.21 -7.20
N ARG A 136 9.11 10.67 -6.08
CA ARG A 136 10.57 10.85 -5.91
C ARG A 136 11.31 9.53 -6.01
N ASN A 137 10.79 8.50 -5.36
CA ASN A 137 11.39 7.17 -5.42
C ASN A 137 11.35 6.63 -6.83
N SER A 138 10.27 6.87 -7.57
CA SER A 138 10.14 6.46 -8.97
C SER A 138 11.16 7.17 -9.86
N GLU A 139 11.32 8.48 -9.67
CA GLU A 139 12.29 9.27 -10.44
C GLU A 139 13.70 8.77 -10.19
N ASN A 140 14.06 8.53 -8.94
CA ASN A 140 15.38 8.04 -8.59
C ASN A 140 15.64 6.67 -9.21
N SER A 141 14.64 5.78 -9.16
CA SER A 141 14.76 4.47 -9.80
C SER A 141 14.94 4.59 -11.31
N GLY A 142 14.16 5.49 -11.93
CA GLY A 142 14.26 5.73 -13.37
C GLY A 142 15.63 6.27 -13.76
N VAL A 143 16.15 7.24 -13.01
CA VAL A 143 17.45 7.83 -13.28
C VAL A 143 18.53 6.76 -13.17
N ARG A 144 18.49 5.94 -12.12
CA ARG A 144 19.48 4.89 -11.96
C ARG A 144 19.44 3.87 -13.10
N SER A 145 18.23 3.52 -13.54
CA SER A 145 18.06 2.59 -14.66
C SER A 145 18.66 3.17 -15.93
N GLN A 146 18.43 4.45 -16.19
CA GLN A 146 18.97 5.12 -17.36
C GLN A 146 20.50 5.17 -17.31
N ASP A 147 21.05 5.48 -16.14
CA ASP A 147 22.48 5.52 -15.95
C ASP A 147 23.12 4.17 -16.23
N SER A 148 22.49 3.09 -15.78
CA SER A 148 23.02 1.75 -15.99
C SER A 148 22.95 1.34 -17.46
N GLU A 149 22.04 1.88 -18.22
CA GLU A 149 21.92 1.61 -19.65
C GLU A 149 22.85 2.48 -20.48
N GLY A 150 23.14 3.65 -19.97
CA GLY A 150 24.01 4.60 -20.64
C GLY A 150 25.46 4.25 -20.46
#